data_585ac2af451ae9a580453becbccd2a01
#
_entry.id   585ac2af451ae9a580453becbccd2a01
#
_cell.length_a   1.000
_cell.length_b   1.000
_cell.length_c   1.000
_cell.angle_alpha   90.00
_cell.angle_beta   90.00
_cell.angle_gamma   90.00
#
_symmetry.space_group_name_H-M   'P 1'
#
loop_
_entity.id
_entity.type
_entity.pdbx_description
1 polymer ?
#
loop_
_entity_poly.entity_id
_entity_poly.type
_entity_poly.pdbx_seq_one_letter_code
_entity_poly.pdbx_strand_id
1 'polypeptide(L)'
;VVTLDPAAALAGKLYNRKDISYFITHPCHPSIFNWEPEEEKMKDHFGGNLAKQAIVCSLLQGSEEDYALGEAIARKFYAPVWKAHRITTEQMGLLEPALVETLASTCVFVISEGLKEVIKRGVPAEAARDFLLGHLRIQMAVLFNELPGAVFSDAANKALRRGLNEFIKDDWRKIFEPDNVKEQIIAIT
;
A
#
# COMPACT_ATOMS: atom_id res chain seq x y z
N VAL A 1 -23.69 -2.44 7.21
CA VAL A 1 -22.40 -2.76 7.88
C VAL A 1 -21.27 -2.16 7.07
N VAL A 2 -20.33 -1.49 7.74
CA VAL A 2 -19.09 -0.99 7.12
C VAL A 2 -17.93 -1.80 7.70
N THR A 3 -17.13 -2.42 6.83
CA THR A 3 -15.86 -3.07 7.22
C THR A 3 -14.69 -2.22 6.73
N LEU A 4 -13.58 -2.27 7.48
CA LEU A 4 -12.42 -1.39 7.24
C LEU A 4 -11.32 -2.07 6.41
N ASP A 5 -11.52 -3.35 6.07
CA ASP A 5 -10.64 -4.14 5.21
C ASP A 5 -11.44 -5.23 4.47
N PRO A 6 -10.92 -5.86 3.42
CA PRO A 6 -11.60 -6.88 2.64
C PRO A 6 -11.47 -8.30 3.21
N ALA A 7 -10.59 -8.55 4.19
CA ALA A 7 -10.19 -9.91 4.56
C ALA A 7 -11.37 -10.76 5.06
N ALA A 8 -12.17 -10.25 6.00
CA ALA A 8 -13.32 -10.98 6.52
C ALA A 8 -14.36 -11.29 5.44
N ALA A 9 -14.55 -10.38 4.48
CA ALA A 9 -15.47 -10.57 3.36
C ALA A 9 -14.96 -11.68 2.42
N LEU A 10 -13.70 -11.61 2.02
CA LEU A 10 -13.07 -12.55 1.09
C LEU A 10 -12.84 -13.93 1.72
N ALA A 11 -12.63 -14.00 3.03
CA ALA A 11 -12.58 -15.25 3.78
C ALA A 11 -13.96 -15.87 4.03
N GLY A 12 -15.06 -15.23 3.61
CA GLY A 12 -16.42 -15.73 3.82
C GLY A 12 -16.87 -15.73 5.29
N LYS A 13 -16.28 -14.86 6.13
CA LYS A 13 -16.59 -14.77 7.57
C LYS A 13 -17.70 -13.77 7.91
N LEU A 14 -18.24 -13.06 6.92
CA LEU A 14 -19.40 -12.20 7.13
C LEU A 14 -20.68 -13.05 7.16
N TYR A 15 -21.66 -12.61 7.96
CA TYR A 15 -22.96 -13.29 8.02
C TYR A 15 -23.67 -13.23 6.66
N ASN A 16 -24.11 -14.39 6.16
CA ASN A 16 -24.88 -14.47 4.92
C ASN A 16 -26.35 -14.08 5.18
N ARG A 17 -26.62 -12.78 5.20
CA ARG A 17 -27.95 -12.20 5.41
C ARG A 17 -28.27 -11.26 4.29
N LYS A 18 -29.43 -11.50 3.61
CA LYS A 18 -29.88 -10.69 2.46
C LYS A 18 -30.41 -9.31 2.85
N ASP A 19 -30.74 -9.10 4.13
CA ASP A 19 -31.25 -7.86 4.68
C ASP A 19 -30.16 -6.93 5.23
N ILE A 20 -28.89 -7.25 4.98
CA ILE A 20 -27.74 -6.43 5.38
C ILE A 20 -26.98 -5.95 4.15
N SER A 21 -26.76 -4.65 4.05
CA SER A 21 -25.80 -4.09 3.10
C SER A 21 -24.37 -4.15 3.68
N TYR A 22 -23.42 -4.62 2.88
CA TYR A 22 -22.00 -4.68 3.24
C TYR A 22 -21.19 -3.74 2.36
N PHE A 23 -20.65 -2.71 2.97
CA PHE A 23 -19.74 -1.75 2.37
C PHE A 23 -18.35 -1.91 2.97
N ILE A 24 -17.34 -1.97 2.11
CA ILE A 24 -15.94 -2.17 2.49
C ILE A 24 -15.16 -0.94 2.09
N THR A 25 -14.31 -0.46 2.98
CA THR A 25 -13.45 0.71 2.70
C THR A 25 -12.11 0.56 3.38
N HIS A 26 -11.06 1.10 2.74
CA HIS A 26 -9.72 1.11 3.31
C HIS A 26 -9.02 2.44 2.96
N PRO A 27 -8.22 3.03 3.87
CA PRO A 27 -7.46 4.23 3.56
C PRO A 27 -6.27 3.88 2.64
N CYS A 28 -5.97 4.77 1.69
CA CYS A 28 -4.72 4.65 0.92
C CYS A 28 -3.51 5.21 1.68
N HIS A 29 -3.76 5.86 2.83
CA HIS A 29 -2.80 6.67 3.56
C HIS A 29 -2.22 7.83 2.73
N PRO A 30 -1.60 8.84 3.34
CA PRO A 30 -0.91 9.90 2.63
C PRO A 30 0.26 9.33 1.81
N SER A 31 0.32 9.69 0.52
CA SER A 31 1.39 9.22 -0.35
C SER A 31 2.76 9.69 0.14
N ILE A 32 3.80 8.88 -0.08
CA ILE A 32 5.21 9.28 0.13
C ILE A 32 5.61 10.50 -0.71
N PHE A 33 4.85 10.81 -1.77
CA PHE A 33 5.02 12.00 -2.61
C PHE A 33 4.06 13.12 -2.25
N ASN A 34 3.23 12.92 -1.21
CA ASN A 34 2.37 13.98 -0.74
C ASN A 34 3.21 15.17 -0.26
N TRP A 35 2.81 16.36 -0.70
CA TRP A 35 3.42 17.60 -0.23
C TRP A 35 2.34 18.42 0.48
N GLU A 36 2.60 18.73 1.72
CA GLU A 36 1.75 19.58 2.54
C GLU A 36 2.62 20.75 3.06
N PRO A 37 2.10 21.99 3.05
CA PRO A 37 2.89 23.14 3.47
C PRO A 37 3.18 23.16 4.98
N GLU A 38 2.35 22.52 5.78
CA GLU A 38 2.52 22.45 7.23
C GLU A 38 3.26 21.18 7.65
N GLU A 39 4.30 21.34 8.45
CA GLU A 39 5.14 20.24 8.93
C GLU A 39 4.34 19.17 9.69
N GLU A 40 3.34 19.59 10.47
CA GLU A 40 2.48 18.66 11.22
C GLU A 40 1.69 17.72 10.31
N LYS A 41 1.23 18.22 9.14
CA LYS A 41 0.57 17.39 8.13
C LYS A 41 1.52 16.40 7.48
N MET A 42 2.79 16.81 7.25
CA MET A 42 3.81 15.90 6.73
C MET A 42 4.16 14.77 7.70
N LYS A 43 3.93 14.95 8.99
CA LYS A 43 4.15 13.94 10.02
C LYS A 43 2.93 13.05 10.29
N ASP A 44 1.78 13.36 9.73
CA ASP A 44 0.58 12.51 9.79
C ASP A 44 0.68 11.38 8.76
N HIS A 45 1.48 10.36 9.07
CA HIS A 45 1.77 9.26 8.17
C HIS A 45 0.56 8.34 7.91
N PHE A 46 -0.35 8.23 8.87
CA PHE A 46 -1.55 7.40 8.72
C PHE A 46 -2.70 8.12 8.01
N GLY A 47 -2.74 9.44 8.08
CA GLY A 47 -3.90 10.21 7.64
C GLY A 47 -5.11 10.04 8.58
N GLY A 48 -6.25 10.61 8.17
CA GLY A 48 -7.47 10.56 8.99
C GLY A 48 -7.51 11.60 10.11
N ASN A 49 -6.56 12.51 10.13
CA ASN A 49 -6.50 13.63 11.07
C ASN A 49 -6.14 14.96 10.38
N LEU A 50 -4.94 15.09 9.84
CA LEU A 50 -4.43 16.33 9.25
C LEU A 50 -4.11 16.19 7.75
N ALA A 51 -3.36 15.17 7.38
CA ALA A 51 -2.93 14.94 6.00
C ALA A 51 -4.06 14.38 5.15
N LYS A 52 -4.20 14.92 3.93
CA LYS A 52 -5.19 14.42 2.96
C LYS A 52 -4.77 13.08 2.38
N GLN A 53 -5.73 12.21 2.18
CA GLN A 53 -5.53 10.89 1.60
C GLN A 53 -6.63 10.52 0.60
N ALA A 54 -6.38 9.54 -0.24
CA ALA A 54 -7.41 8.83 -0.97
C ALA A 54 -7.93 7.65 -0.14
N ILE A 55 -9.08 7.10 -0.53
CA ILE A 55 -9.63 5.87 0.01
C ILE A 55 -10.07 4.95 -1.13
N VAL A 56 -10.12 3.66 -0.87
CA VAL A 56 -10.79 2.67 -1.72
C VAL A 56 -12.11 2.25 -1.10
N CYS A 57 -13.11 2.02 -1.94
CA CYS A 57 -14.46 1.67 -1.52
C CYS A 57 -15.02 0.56 -2.40
N SER A 58 -15.71 -0.41 -1.79
CA SER A 58 -16.39 -1.50 -2.46
C SER A 58 -17.75 -1.75 -1.84
N LEU A 59 -18.75 -2.06 -2.67
CA LEU A 59 -20.02 -2.59 -2.23
C LEU A 59 -20.05 -4.10 -2.48
N LEU A 60 -19.99 -4.88 -1.42
CA LEU A 60 -20.10 -6.33 -1.51
C LEU A 60 -21.56 -6.76 -1.71
N GLN A 61 -22.48 -6.11 -0.99
CA GLN A 61 -23.92 -6.38 -1.04
C GLN A 61 -24.69 -5.12 -0.67
N GLY A 62 -25.72 -4.78 -1.45
CA GLY A 62 -26.58 -3.63 -1.21
C GLY A 62 -26.98 -2.91 -2.50
N SER A 63 -27.60 -1.76 -2.36
CA SER A 63 -28.02 -0.88 -3.46
C SER A 63 -26.98 0.22 -3.75
N GLU A 64 -27.17 0.97 -4.82
CA GLU A 64 -26.34 2.14 -5.13
C GLU A 64 -26.49 3.24 -4.07
N GLU A 65 -27.66 3.34 -3.44
CA GLU A 65 -27.92 4.25 -2.32
C GLU A 65 -27.09 3.83 -1.08
N ASP A 66 -26.99 2.51 -0.83
CA ASP A 66 -26.13 1.97 0.23
C ASP A 66 -24.64 2.26 -0.04
N TYR A 67 -24.21 2.17 -1.31
CA TYR A 67 -22.87 2.57 -1.71
C TYR A 67 -22.63 4.06 -1.42
N ALA A 68 -23.54 4.92 -1.86
CA ALA A 68 -23.40 6.37 -1.67
C ALA A 68 -23.35 6.74 -0.17
N LEU A 69 -24.16 6.10 0.65
CA LEU A 69 -24.16 6.28 2.10
C LEU A 69 -22.83 5.79 2.71
N GLY A 70 -22.38 4.60 2.30
CA GLY A 70 -21.10 4.02 2.74
C GLY A 70 -19.90 4.91 2.40
N GLU A 71 -19.84 5.43 1.16
CA GLU A 71 -18.79 6.37 0.76
C GLU A 71 -18.84 7.68 1.56
N ALA A 72 -20.03 8.22 1.81
CA ALA A 72 -20.18 9.43 2.61
C ALA A 72 -19.70 9.25 4.06
N ILE A 73 -19.95 8.07 4.66
CA ILE A 73 -19.44 7.71 5.98
C ILE A 73 -17.91 7.56 5.95
N ALA A 74 -17.37 6.82 4.97
CA ALA A 74 -15.93 6.60 4.83
C ALA A 74 -15.17 7.92 4.65
N ARG A 75 -15.69 8.84 3.85
CA ARG A 75 -15.11 10.19 3.67
C ARG A 75 -15.06 11.01 4.96
N LYS A 76 -15.98 10.82 5.87
CA LYS A 76 -15.94 11.46 7.20
C LYS A 76 -14.99 10.76 8.14
N PHE A 77 -15.00 9.43 8.10
CA PHE A 77 -14.18 8.59 8.97
C PHE A 77 -12.68 8.78 8.70
N TYR A 78 -12.30 8.87 7.42
CA TYR A 78 -10.90 9.02 6.99
C TYR A 78 -10.51 10.46 6.61
N ALA A 79 -11.33 11.46 6.98
CA ALA A 79 -11.07 12.85 6.59
C ALA A 79 -9.67 13.33 7.02
N PRO A 80 -9.05 14.22 6.21
CA PRO A 80 -9.54 14.78 4.95
C PRO A 80 -9.32 13.85 3.74
N VAL A 81 -10.40 13.53 3.01
CA VAL A 81 -10.36 12.65 1.84
C VAL A 81 -10.52 13.47 0.57
N TRP A 82 -9.49 13.45 -0.29
CA TRP A 82 -9.54 14.16 -1.57
C TRP A 82 -10.13 13.30 -2.70
N LYS A 83 -10.05 11.97 -2.60
CA LYS A 83 -10.59 11.05 -3.61
C LYS A 83 -11.03 9.73 -2.99
N ALA A 84 -12.19 9.21 -3.43
CA ALA A 84 -12.60 7.84 -3.20
C ALA A 84 -12.57 7.08 -4.53
N HIS A 85 -11.93 5.91 -4.53
CA HIS A 85 -11.88 5.03 -5.67
C HIS A 85 -12.86 3.88 -5.46
N ARG A 86 -13.84 3.74 -6.34
CA ARG A 86 -14.72 2.58 -6.35
C ARG A 86 -14.00 1.42 -7.05
N ILE A 87 -13.86 0.31 -6.34
CA ILE A 87 -13.22 -0.93 -6.83
C ILE A 87 -14.05 -2.12 -6.39
N THR A 88 -13.73 -3.33 -6.88
CA THR A 88 -14.36 -4.55 -6.38
C THR A 88 -13.68 -5.04 -5.10
N THR A 89 -14.36 -5.91 -4.35
CA THR A 89 -13.78 -6.50 -3.13
C THR A 89 -12.54 -7.36 -3.46
N GLU A 90 -12.57 -8.09 -4.58
CA GLU A 90 -11.44 -8.88 -5.07
C GLU A 90 -10.26 -8.01 -5.45
N GLN A 91 -10.51 -6.85 -6.11
CA GLN A 91 -9.44 -5.88 -6.40
C GLN A 91 -8.84 -5.30 -5.11
N MET A 92 -9.64 -5.09 -4.08
CA MET A 92 -9.15 -4.66 -2.77
C MET A 92 -8.24 -5.73 -2.13
N GLY A 93 -8.59 -7.02 -2.29
CA GLY A 93 -7.75 -8.14 -1.88
C GLY A 93 -6.40 -8.21 -2.59
N LEU A 94 -6.32 -7.76 -3.85
CA LEU A 94 -5.03 -7.62 -4.54
C LEU A 94 -4.18 -6.47 -3.99
N LEU A 95 -4.83 -5.40 -3.55
CA LEU A 95 -4.12 -4.23 -3.04
C LEU A 95 -3.53 -4.47 -1.65
N GLU A 96 -4.34 -4.92 -0.71
CA GLU A 96 -3.91 -4.97 0.68
C GLU A 96 -3.07 -6.20 1.01
N PRO A 97 -3.56 -7.44 0.98
CA PRO A 97 -2.71 -8.56 1.39
C PRO A 97 -1.57 -8.82 0.40
N ALA A 98 -1.80 -8.74 -0.91
CA ALA A 98 -0.76 -9.13 -1.87
C ALA A 98 0.24 -8.01 -2.17
N LEU A 99 -0.24 -6.81 -2.55
CA LEU A 99 0.65 -5.72 -2.97
C LEU A 99 1.31 -5.03 -1.78
N VAL A 100 0.52 -4.62 -0.78
CA VAL A 100 1.06 -3.80 0.32
C VAL A 100 1.67 -4.66 1.41
N GLU A 101 0.94 -5.63 1.95
CA GLU A 101 1.44 -6.41 3.09
C GLU A 101 2.49 -7.44 2.66
N THR A 102 2.22 -8.24 1.63
CA THR A 102 3.16 -9.29 1.23
C THR A 102 4.34 -8.71 0.46
N LEU A 103 4.14 -7.93 -0.60
CA LEU A 103 5.24 -7.45 -1.42
C LEU A 103 5.94 -6.22 -0.84
N ALA A 104 5.20 -5.11 -0.66
CA ALA A 104 5.83 -3.84 -0.30
C ALA A 104 6.46 -3.90 1.09
N SER A 105 5.75 -4.44 2.10
CA SER A 105 6.29 -4.56 3.45
C SER A 105 7.54 -5.44 3.50
N THR A 106 7.55 -6.56 2.74
CA THR A 106 8.73 -7.42 2.64
C THR A 106 9.92 -6.69 2.02
N CYS A 107 9.70 -5.95 0.91
CA CYS A 107 10.78 -5.18 0.28
C CYS A 107 11.34 -4.10 1.21
N VAL A 108 10.47 -3.36 1.89
CA VAL A 108 10.88 -2.33 2.86
C VAL A 108 11.62 -2.94 4.05
N PHE A 109 11.17 -4.11 4.55
CA PHE A 109 11.88 -4.85 5.60
C PHE A 109 13.29 -5.22 5.15
N VAL A 110 13.46 -5.81 3.96
CA VAL A 110 14.79 -6.17 3.42
C VAL A 110 15.69 -4.94 3.28
N ILE A 111 15.15 -3.81 2.82
CA ILE A 111 15.89 -2.55 2.75
C ILE A 111 16.35 -2.11 4.14
N SER A 112 15.48 -2.22 5.16
CA SER A 112 15.82 -1.85 6.53
C SER A 112 16.92 -2.75 7.13
N GLU A 113 16.89 -4.05 6.84
CA GLU A 113 17.95 -4.97 7.24
C GLU A 113 19.28 -4.66 6.51
N GLY A 114 19.22 -4.28 5.22
CA GLY A 114 20.39 -3.80 4.49
C GLY A 114 21.04 -2.56 5.12
N LEU A 115 20.24 -1.62 5.65
CA LEU A 115 20.75 -0.48 6.41
C LEU A 115 21.52 -0.92 7.66
N LYS A 116 20.97 -1.87 8.42
CA LYS A 116 21.62 -2.42 9.62
C LYS A 116 22.94 -3.11 9.25
N GLU A 117 22.96 -3.85 8.15
CA GLU A 117 24.14 -4.58 7.70
C GLU A 117 25.29 -3.64 7.29
N VAL A 118 25.01 -2.52 6.60
CA VAL A 118 26.07 -1.56 6.24
C VAL A 118 26.60 -0.81 7.47
N ILE A 119 25.76 -0.51 8.44
CA ILE A 119 26.19 0.07 9.73
C ILE A 119 27.09 -0.90 10.49
N LYS A 120 26.73 -2.18 10.55
CA LYS A 120 27.54 -3.24 11.15
C LYS A 120 28.91 -3.37 10.49
N ARG A 121 29.03 -3.04 9.20
CA ARG A 121 30.28 -3.03 8.43
C ARG A 121 31.09 -1.73 8.59
N GLY A 122 30.67 -0.82 9.48
CA GLY A 122 31.42 0.35 9.87
C GLY A 122 31.01 1.65 9.18
N VAL A 123 29.92 1.66 8.40
CA VAL A 123 29.38 2.92 7.88
C VAL A 123 28.71 3.69 9.04
N PRO A 124 29.02 4.98 9.25
CA PRO A 124 28.33 5.78 10.27
C PRO A 124 26.81 5.77 10.09
N ALA A 125 26.07 5.53 11.17
CA ALA A 125 24.62 5.31 11.12
C ALA A 125 23.84 6.46 10.48
N GLU A 126 24.17 7.71 10.81
CA GLU A 126 23.53 8.90 10.23
C GLU A 126 23.81 8.99 8.73
N ALA A 127 25.06 8.83 8.31
CA ALA A 127 25.43 8.85 6.90
C ALA A 127 24.73 7.75 6.10
N ALA A 128 24.68 6.53 6.64
CA ALA A 128 23.99 5.41 6.00
C ALA A 128 22.49 5.68 5.85
N ARG A 129 21.85 6.22 6.89
CA ARG A 129 20.44 6.55 6.90
C ARG A 129 20.10 7.66 5.90
N ASP A 130 20.83 8.76 5.93
CA ASP A 130 20.58 9.91 5.05
C ASP A 130 20.80 9.53 3.58
N PHE A 131 21.87 8.79 3.30
CA PHE A 131 22.17 8.30 1.97
C PHE A 131 21.06 7.37 1.45
N LEU A 132 20.62 6.40 2.25
CA LEU A 132 19.57 5.46 1.86
C LEU A 132 18.24 6.16 1.61
N LEU A 133 17.76 6.97 2.56
CA LEU A 133 16.43 7.58 2.46
C LEU A 133 16.35 8.60 1.31
N GLY A 134 17.42 9.36 1.07
CA GLY A 134 17.50 10.25 -0.10
C GLY A 134 17.46 9.50 -1.42
N HIS A 135 18.20 8.39 -1.53
CA HIS A 135 18.21 7.57 -2.74
C HIS A 135 16.89 6.83 -2.96
N LEU A 136 16.26 6.30 -1.91
CA LEU A 136 14.93 5.68 -2.02
C LEU A 136 13.91 6.66 -2.60
N ARG A 137 13.89 7.92 -2.16
CA ARG A 137 12.98 8.94 -2.69
C ARG A 137 13.17 9.12 -4.20
N ILE A 138 14.43 9.23 -4.66
CA ILE A 138 14.72 9.40 -6.10
C ILE A 138 14.36 8.14 -6.88
N GLN A 139 14.73 6.96 -6.39
CA GLN A 139 14.41 5.69 -7.05
C GLN A 139 12.91 5.49 -7.22
N MET A 140 12.14 5.75 -6.18
CA MET A 140 10.68 5.70 -6.24
C MET A 140 10.12 6.75 -7.21
N ALA A 141 10.63 7.98 -7.18
CA ALA A 141 10.16 9.03 -8.09
C ALA A 141 10.41 8.67 -9.57
N VAL A 142 11.51 7.99 -9.88
CA VAL A 142 11.79 7.50 -11.23
C VAL A 142 10.89 6.33 -11.61
N LEU A 143 10.77 5.31 -10.74
CA LEU A 143 10.01 4.09 -11.02
C LEU A 143 8.49 4.32 -11.09
N PHE A 144 7.98 5.26 -10.31
CA PHE A 144 6.55 5.62 -10.29
C PHE A 144 6.22 6.84 -11.17
N ASN A 145 7.17 7.29 -12.01
CA ASN A 145 6.99 8.37 -12.98
C ASN A 145 6.58 9.72 -12.37
N GLU A 146 7.05 10.00 -11.14
CA GLU A 146 6.88 11.29 -10.47
C GLU A 146 7.88 12.35 -10.99
N LEU A 147 8.92 11.90 -11.72
CA LEU A 147 9.89 12.73 -12.44
C LEU A 147 9.80 12.42 -13.95
N PRO A 148 8.94 13.09 -14.71
CA PRO A 148 8.76 12.81 -16.13
C PRO A 148 10.07 12.88 -16.91
N GLY A 149 10.37 11.83 -17.69
CA GLY A 149 11.58 11.71 -18.48
C GLY A 149 12.84 11.29 -17.72
N ALA A 150 12.81 11.17 -16.42
CA ALA A 150 13.93 10.63 -15.65
C ALA A 150 14.02 9.11 -15.79
N VAL A 151 15.25 8.62 -15.97
CA VAL A 151 15.57 7.19 -16.09
C VAL A 151 16.77 6.84 -15.22
N PHE A 152 16.88 5.58 -14.85
CA PHE A 152 18.08 5.11 -14.19
C PHE A 152 19.29 5.15 -15.12
N SER A 153 20.45 5.48 -14.55
CA SER A 153 21.73 5.36 -15.27
C SER A 153 22.02 3.89 -15.66
N ASP A 154 22.90 3.69 -16.62
CA ASP A 154 23.33 2.35 -17.02
C ASP A 154 23.91 1.55 -15.86
N ALA A 155 24.66 2.20 -14.97
CA ALA A 155 25.20 1.57 -13.78
C ALA A 155 24.09 1.11 -12.82
N ALA A 156 23.10 1.96 -12.55
CA ALA A 156 21.95 1.62 -11.72
C ALA A 156 21.11 0.48 -12.32
N ASN A 157 20.89 0.50 -13.65
CA ASN A 157 20.20 -0.58 -14.35
C ASN A 157 20.95 -1.93 -14.29
N LYS A 158 22.28 -1.91 -14.37
CA LYS A 158 23.10 -3.13 -14.17
C LYS A 158 23.00 -3.65 -12.75
N ALA A 159 23.07 -2.76 -11.76
CA ALA A 159 22.93 -3.13 -10.34
C ALA A 159 21.54 -3.69 -10.05
N LEU A 160 20.47 -3.07 -10.57
CA LEU A 160 19.10 -3.55 -10.43
C LEU A 160 18.94 -4.98 -11.00
N ARG A 161 19.40 -5.23 -12.23
CA ARG A 161 19.34 -6.57 -12.83
C ARG A 161 20.08 -7.61 -12.00
N ARG A 162 21.27 -7.25 -11.49
CA ARG A 162 22.01 -8.15 -10.58
C ARG A 162 21.20 -8.41 -9.31
N GLY A 163 20.64 -7.38 -8.67
CA GLY A 163 19.82 -7.50 -7.47
C GLY A 163 18.61 -8.41 -7.67
N LEU A 164 17.90 -8.28 -8.78
CA LEU A 164 16.77 -9.15 -9.12
C LEU A 164 17.19 -10.62 -9.14
N ASN A 165 18.34 -10.96 -9.76
CA ASN A 165 18.82 -12.34 -9.81
C ASN A 165 19.30 -12.86 -8.45
N GLU A 166 19.79 -12.00 -7.56
CA GLU A 166 20.31 -12.40 -6.24
C GLU A 166 19.23 -12.57 -5.17
N PHE A 167 18.17 -11.73 -5.21
CA PHE A 167 17.21 -11.65 -4.11
C PHE A 167 15.79 -12.11 -4.48
N ILE A 168 15.40 -12.00 -5.75
CA ILE A 168 14.01 -12.20 -6.16
C ILE A 168 13.87 -13.56 -6.85
N LYS A 169 12.88 -14.33 -6.43
CA LYS A 169 12.53 -15.59 -7.10
C LYS A 169 11.90 -15.29 -8.45
N ASP A 170 12.18 -16.11 -9.46
CA ASP A 170 11.65 -15.93 -10.81
C ASP A 170 10.12 -15.94 -10.86
N ASP A 171 9.51 -16.74 -9.99
CA ASP A 171 8.06 -16.94 -9.89
C ASP A 171 7.37 -16.01 -8.86
N TRP A 172 8.03 -14.94 -8.41
CA TRP A 172 7.50 -14.06 -7.35
C TRP A 172 6.10 -13.50 -7.63
N ARG A 173 5.74 -13.35 -8.92
CA ARG A 173 4.42 -12.82 -9.33
C ARG A 173 3.27 -13.73 -8.94
N LYS A 174 3.54 -14.98 -8.57
CA LYS A 174 2.54 -15.91 -8.08
C LYS A 174 1.78 -15.44 -6.84
N ILE A 175 2.34 -14.50 -6.07
CA ILE A 175 1.65 -13.91 -4.93
C ILE A 175 0.37 -13.17 -5.32
N PHE A 176 0.21 -12.81 -6.60
CA PHE A 176 -0.99 -12.16 -7.15
C PHE A 176 -1.97 -13.15 -7.81
N GLU A 177 -1.63 -14.43 -7.90
CA GLU A 177 -2.55 -15.45 -8.41
C GLU A 177 -3.72 -15.65 -7.45
N PRO A 178 -4.95 -15.86 -7.95
CA PRO A 178 -6.16 -15.92 -7.12
C PRO A 178 -6.06 -16.87 -5.93
N ASP A 179 -5.54 -18.07 -6.14
CA ASP A 179 -5.40 -19.07 -5.08
C ASP A 179 -4.40 -18.61 -4.01
N ASN A 180 -3.28 -17.99 -4.41
CA ASN A 180 -2.29 -17.48 -3.48
C ASN A 180 -2.83 -16.27 -2.69
N VAL A 181 -3.54 -15.35 -3.33
CA VAL A 181 -4.23 -14.24 -2.64
C VAL A 181 -5.22 -14.77 -1.60
N LYS A 182 -5.97 -15.81 -1.94
CA LYS A 182 -6.89 -16.46 -1.01
C LYS A 182 -6.16 -17.09 0.19
N GLU A 183 -5.03 -17.77 -0.04
CA GLU A 183 -4.19 -18.29 1.05
C GLU A 183 -3.67 -17.18 1.96
N GLN A 184 -3.21 -16.06 1.40
CA GLN A 184 -2.77 -14.89 2.16
C GLN A 184 -3.91 -14.34 3.04
N ILE A 185 -5.11 -14.18 2.48
CA ILE A 185 -6.30 -13.72 3.21
C ILE A 185 -6.65 -14.66 4.36
N ILE A 186 -6.65 -15.97 4.12
CA ILE A 186 -6.94 -16.96 5.18
C ILE A 186 -5.90 -16.90 6.29
N ALA A 187 -4.63 -16.68 5.96
CA ALA A 187 -3.55 -16.64 6.93
C ALA A 187 -3.63 -15.44 7.90
N ILE A 188 -4.25 -14.34 7.48
CA ILE A 188 -4.38 -13.11 8.29
C ILE A 188 -5.76 -12.95 8.95
N THR A 189 -6.72 -13.84 8.67
CA THR A 189 -8.10 -13.79 9.17
C THR A 189 -8.37 -14.87 10.22
#